data_5fc68e1f7d3da69502031904b8c9207a
#
_entry.id   5fc68e1f7d3da69502031904b8c9207a
#
_cell.length_a   1.000
_cell.length_b   1.000
_cell.length_c   1.000
_cell.angle_alpha   90.00
_cell.angle_beta   90.00
_cell.angle_gamma   90.00
#
_symmetry.space_group_name_H-M   'P 1'
#
loop_
_entity.id
_entity.type
_entity.pdbx_description
1 polymer ?
#
loop_
_entity_poly.entity_id
_entity_poly.type
_entity_poly.pdbx_seq_one_letter_code
_entity_poly.pdbx_strand_id
1 'polypeptide(L)'
;MGKPHVKLFIPGPVEVSPETFAAMSQPMIGHRGTGFQDLYAAIQPKLQKLLHTQNPVFLSTSSAWGVMEASVRNLVGQKVLNCCCGAFSDKWFDVSKRCG
;
A
#
# COMPACT_ATOMS: atom_id res chain seq x y z
N MET A 1 7.59 27.17 23.03
CA MET A 1 7.48 27.39 21.57
C MET A 1 7.75 26.07 20.88
N GLY A 2 6.76 25.50 20.15
CA GLY A 2 6.98 24.30 19.35
C GLY A 2 7.96 24.56 18.22
N LYS A 3 8.76 23.55 17.85
CA LYS A 3 9.63 23.66 16.66
C LYS A 3 8.75 23.89 15.42
N PRO A 4 9.18 24.71 14.44
CA PRO A 4 8.43 24.88 13.20
C PRO A 4 8.30 23.53 12.49
N HIS A 5 7.12 23.26 11.91
CA HIS A 5 6.91 22.07 11.11
C HIS A 5 7.79 22.11 9.87
N VAL A 6 8.53 21.03 9.65
CA VAL A 6 9.36 20.83 8.45
C VAL A 6 8.58 20.00 7.46
N LYS A 7 8.25 20.56 6.31
CA LYS A 7 7.54 19.86 5.25
C LYS A 7 8.43 18.80 4.60
N LEU A 8 7.92 17.57 4.49
CA LEU A 8 8.70 16.42 4.03
C LEU A 8 8.60 16.25 2.51
N PHE A 9 9.74 16.24 1.83
CA PHE A 9 9.91 15.93 0.40
C PHE A 9 10.86 14.75 0.23
N ILE A 10 10.53 13.62 0.85
CA ILE A 10 11.36 12.40 0.90
C ILE A 10 10.51 11.19 0.48
N PRO A 11 11.12 10.05 0.09
CA PRO A 11 10.38 8.84 -0.30
C PRO A 11 9.47 8.24 0.78
N GLY A 12 9.74 8.52 2.03
CA GLY A 12 8.95 8.13 3.20
C GLY A 12 9.71 8.35 4.50
N PRO A 13 9.01 8.74 5.59
CA PRO A 13 7.58 9.10 5.63
C PRO A 13 7.25 10.34 4.78
N VAL A 14 6.06 10.34 4.19
CA VAL A 14 5.62 11.44 3.33
C VAL A 14 4.79 12.48 4.09
N GLU A 15 4.68 13.66 3.53
CA GLU A 15 3.76 14.68 4.04
C GLU A 15 2.31 14.20 3.91
N VAL A 16 1.53 14.39 4.97
CA VAL A 16 0.11 14.02 5.02
C VAL A 16 -0.73 15.28 5.16
N SER A 17 -1.78 15.42 4.35
CA SER A 17 -2.65 16.59 4.41
C SER A 17 -3.47 16.62 5.71
N PRO A 18 -3.88 17.82 6.18
CA PRO A 18 -4.75 17.94 7.34
C PRO A 18 -6.06 17.16 7.22
N GLU A 19 -6.63 17.10 6.02
CA GLU A 19 -7.87 16.36 5.73
C GLU A 19 -7.66 14.85 5.92
N THR A 20 -6.52 14.34 5.47
CA THR A 20 -6.17 12.92 5.65
C THR A 20 -5.95 12.60 7.12
N PHE A 21 -5.25 13.46 7.88
CA PHE A 21 -5.11 13.30 9.32
C PHE A 21 -6.45 13.30 10.04
N ALA A 22 -7.36 14.21 9.68
CA ALA A 22 -8.71 14.27 10.25
C ALA A 22 -9.50 12.98 9.96
N ALA A 23 -9.39 12.43 8.76
CA ALA A 23 -10.00 11.16 8.39
C ALA A 23 -9.43 9.97 9.20
N MET A 24 -8.11 9.97 9.45
CA MET A 24 -7.44 8.92 10.25
C MET A 24 -7.77 9.01 11.75
N SER A 25 -8.25 10.16 12.23
CA SER A 25 -8.59 10.39 13.64
C SER A 25 -10.04 10.06 13.99
N GLN A 26 -10.80 9.49 13.06
CA GLN A 26 -12.18 9.10 13.30
C GLN A 26 -12.29 7.90 14.26
N PRO A 27 -13.37 7.78 15.04
CA PRO A 27 -13.61 6.62 15.89
C PRO A 27 -13.57 5.31 15.09
N MET A 28 -13.09 4.25 15.74
CA MET A 28 -13.08 2.92 15.14
C MET A 28 -14.48 2.39 14.88
N ILE A 29 -14.67 1.70 13.78
CA ILE A 29 -15.92 1.05 13.41
C ILE A 29 -15.74 -0.47 13.38
N GLY A 30 -16.81 -1.20 13.69
CA GLY A 30 -16.78 -2.66 13.66
C GLY A 30 -16.64 -3.20 12.22
N HIS A 31 -15.65 -4.04 11.98
CA HIS A 31 -15.35 -4.58 10.64
C HIS A 31 -16.44 -5.50 10.05
N ARG A 32 -17.39 -5.95 10.85
CA ARG A 32 -18.54 -6.79 10.42
C ARG A 32 -19.87 -6.03 10.39
N GLY A 33 -19.88 -4.76 10.72
CA GLY A 33 -21.07 -3.91 10.74
C GLY A 33 -21.35 -3.22 9.40
N THR A 34 -22.54 -2.66 9.27
CA THR A 34 -22.95 -1.89 8.09
C THR A 34 -22.06 -0.69 7.83
N GLY A 35 -21.59 0.00 8.87
CA GLY A 35 -20.68 1.14 8.72
C GLY A 35 -19.38 0.77 7.99
N PHE A 36 -18.82 -0.43 8.22
CA PHE A 36 -17.66 -0.89 7.46
C PHE A 36 -18.02 -1.28 6.03
N GLN A 37 -19.18 -1.89 5.81
CA GLN A 37 -19.66 -2.22 4.46
C GLN A 37 -19.84 -0.96 3.62
N ASP A 38 -20.44 0.07 4.19
CA ASP A 38 -20.65 1.36 3.52
C ASP A 38 -19.31 2.04 3.19
N LEU A 39 -18.37 2.04 4.13
CA LEU A 39 -17.02 2.56 3.91
C LEU A 39 -16.31 1.80 2.78
N TYR A 40 -16.36 0.47 2.81
CA TYR A 40 -15.73 -0.36 1.78
C TYR A 40 -16.36 -0.11 0.40
N ALA A 41 -17.69 -0.07 0.32
CA ALA A 41 -18.41 0.23 -0.91
C ALA A 41 -18.09 1.62 -1.48
N ALA A 42 -17.86 2.60 -0.61
CA ALA A 42 -17.46 3.95 -1.03
C ALA A 42 -16.01 4.04 -1.52
N ILE A 43 -15.12 3.18 -1.01
CA ILE A 43 -13.68 3.18 -1.34
C ILE A 43 -13.39 2.42 -2.64
N GLN A 44 -14.01 1.25 -2.86
CA GLN A 44 -13.72 0.37 -3.98
C GLN A 44 -13.76 1.05 -5.35
N PRO A 45 -14.81 1.80 -5.73
CA PRO A 45 -14.85 2.44 -7.04
C PRO A 45 -13.74 3.48 -7.24
N LYS A 46 -13.32 4.15 -6.15
CA LYS A 46 -12.24 5.13 -6.18
C LYS A 46 -10.88 4.47 -6.41
N LEU A 47 -10.62 3.34 -5.75
CA LEU A 47 -9.41 2.55 -5.93
C LEU A 47 -9.36 1.92 -7.33
N GLN A 48 -10.46 1.38 -7.81
CA GLN A 48 -10.58 0.83 -9.17
C GLN A 48 -10.28 1.90 -10.23
N LYS A 49 -10.83 3.11 -10.05
CA LYS A 49 -10.53 4.24 -10.93
C LYS A 49 -9.05 4.61 -10.88
N LEU A 50 -8.45 4.67 -9.68
CA LEU A 50 -7.04 5.01 -9.48
C LEU A 50 -6.10 4.00 -10.16
N LEU A 51 -6.45 2.71 -10.09
CA LEU A 51 -5.62 1.61 -10.61
C LEU A 51 -6.04 1.15 -12.02
N HIS A 52 -6.99 1.85 -12.66
CA HIS A 52 -7.51 1.53 -13.99
C HIS A 52 -7.95 0.06 -14.12
N THR A 53 -8.67 -0.47 -13.13
CA THR A 53 -9.15 -1.86 -13.09
C THR A 53 -10.63 -1.94 -12.74
N GLN A 54 -11.27 -3.06 -13.11
CA GLN A 54 -12.61 -3.43 -12.66
C GLN A 54 -12.58 -4.54 -11.60
N ASN A 55 -11.40 -5.09 -11.32
CA ASN A 55 -11.22 -6.12 -10.32
C ASN A 55 -11.28 -5.54 -8.90
N PRO A 56 -11.60 -6.35 -7.88
CA PRO A 56 -11.50 -5.93 -6.49
C PRO A 56 -10.08 -5.46 -6.16
N VAL A 57 -9.99 -4.35 -5.42
CA VAL A 57 -8.72 -3.80 -4.95
C VAL A 57 -8.61 -4.01 -3.46
N PHE A 58 -7.56 -4.69 -3.03
CA PHE A 58 -7.30 -4.98 -1.63
C PHE A 58 -6.23 -4.04 -1.08
N LEU A 59 -6.46 -3.54 0.13
CA LEU A 59 -5.50 -2.73 0.87
C LEU A 59 -4.80 -3.60 1.90
N SER A 60 -3.48 -3.57 1.92
CA SER A 60 -2.68 -4.23 2.95
C SER A 60 -2.14 -3.22 3.94
N THR A 61 -2.20 -3.54 5.23
CA THR A 61 -1.59 -2.76 6.31
C THR A 61 -0.14 -3.16 6.59
N SER A 62 0.47 -3.97 5.71
CA SER A 62 1.88 -4.33 5.76
C SER A 62 2.78 -3.24 5.19
N SER A 63 4.10 -3.37 5.32
CA SER A 63 5.01 -2.63 4.47
C SER A 63 4.80 -3.04 3.01
N ALA A 64 5.22 -2.19 2.06
CA ALA A 64 5.13 -2.50 0.62
C ALA A 64 5.75 -3.87 0.28
N TRP A 65 6.80 -4.29 0.99
CA TRP A 65 7.46 -5.57 0.78
C TRP A 65 6.57 -6.78 1.07
N GLY A 66 5.60 -6.68 1.95
CA GLY A 66 4.63 -7.76 2.17
C GLY A 66 3.82 -8.06 0.91
N VAL A 67 3.37 -7.02 0.20
CA VAL A 67 2.64 -7.17 -1.07
C VAL A 67 3.57 -7.58 -2.20
N MET A 68 4.80 -7.05 -2.24
CA MET A 68 5.81 -7.42 -3.24
C MET A 68 6.20 -8.91 -3.13
N GLU A 69 6.47 -9.42 -1.94
CA GLU A 69 6.71 -10.83 -1.71
C GLU A 69 5.49 -11.69 -2.07
N ALA A 70 4.30 -11.25 -1.69
CA ALA A 70 3.06 -11.94 -2.06
C ALA A 70 2.89 -12.03 -3.58
N SER A 71 3.27 -10.99 -4.34
CA SER A 71 3.20 -11.01 -5.81
C SER A 71 4.15 -12.05 -6.40
N VAL A 72 5.38 -12.14 -5.90
CA VAL A 72 6.33 -13.18 -6.35
C VAL A 72 5.77 -14.57 -6.08
N ARG A 73 5.29 -14.83 -4.85
CA ARG A 73 4.76 -16.14 -4.46
C ARG A 73 3.50 -16.56 -5.21
N ASN A 74 2.69 -15.60 -5.68
CA ASN A 74 1.42 -15.91 -6.34
C ASN A 74 1.50 -15.87 -7.87
N LEU A 75 2.42 -15.11 -8.45
CA LEU A 75 2.45 -14.86 -9.88
C LEU A 75 3.60 -15.58 -10.60
N VAL A 76 4.67 -15.95 -9.89
CA VAL A 76 5.82 -16.63 -10.48
C VAL A 76 5.60 -18.13 -10.45
N GLY A 77 5.57 -18.77 -11.64
CA GLY A 77 5.48 -20.22 -11.75
C GLY A 77 6.83 -20.93 -11.70
N GLN A 78 7.77 -20.52 -12.54
CA GLN A 78 9.08 -21.17 -12.63
C GLN A 78 10.26 -20.21 -12.68
N LYS A 79 10.09 -19.08 -13.34
CA LYS A 79 11.17 -18.12 -13.55
C LYS A 79 10.65 -16.69 -13.43
N VAL A 80 11.49 -15.81 -12.90
CA VAL A 80 11.27 -14.36 -12.84
C VAL A 80 12.53 -13.63 -13.30
N LEU A 81 12.34 -12.60 -14.11
CA LEU A 81 13.40 -11.68 -14.47
C LEU A 81 13.32 -10.44 -13.59
N ASN A 82 14.39 -10.14 -12.88
CA ASN A 82 14.52 -8.92 -12.09
C ASN A 82 15.47 -7.96 -12.80
N CYS A 83 14.99 -6.81 -13.23
CA CYS A 83 15.81 -5.74 -13.80
C CYS A 83 16.30 -4.83 -12.65
N CYS A 84 17.56 -4.95 -12.28
CA CYS A 84 18.15 -4.26 -11.14
C CYS A 84 18.88 -2.98 -11.55
N CYS A 85 18.57 -1.87 -10.87
CA CYS A 85 19.20 -0.57 -11.11
C CYS A 85 19.33 0.26 -9.81
N GLY A 86 19.39 -0.38 -8.64
CA GLY A 86 19.53 0.27 -7.35
C GLY A 86 18.86 -0.50 -6.22
N ALA A 87 18.94 0.04 -5.01
CA ALA A 87 18.62 -0.64 -3.75
C ALA A 87 17.22 -1.30 -3.71
N PHE A 88 16.20 -0.69 -4.27
CA PHE A 88 14.84 -1.27 -4.28
C PHE A 88 14.69 -2.41 -5.27
N SER A 89 15.26 -2.29 -6.46
CA SER A 89 15.27 -3.37 -7.47
C SER A 89 16.15 -4.55 -7.03
N ASP A 90 17.26 -4.29 -6.35
CA ASP A 90 18.10 -5.33 -5.76
C ASP A 90 17.33 -6.14 -4.70
N LYS A 91 16.45 -5.46 -3.91
CA LYS A 91 15.56 -6.16 -2.98
C LYS A 91 14.55 -7.05 -3.69
N TRP A 92 14.03 -6.68 -4.86
CA TRP A 92 13.18 -7.56 -5.65
C TRP A 92 13.91 -8.86 -6.02
N PHE A 93 15.17 -8.76 -6.44
CA PHE A 93 16.01 -9.93 -6.69
C PHE A 93 16.19 -10.80 -5.45
N ASP A 94 16.51 -10.18 -4.30
CA ASP A 94 16.67 -10.91 -3.03
C ASP A 94 15.38 -11.61 -2.60
N VAL A 95 14.23 -10.94 -2.72
CA VAL A 95 12.92 -11.53 -2.40
C VAL A 95 12.63 -12.70 -3.35
N SER A 96 12.82 -12.52 -4.64
CA SER A 96 12.62 -13.59 -5.63
C SER A 96 13.46 -14.81 -5.32
N LYS A 97 14.73 -14.60 -4.98
CA LYS A 97 15.65 -15.69 -4.59
C LYS A 97 15.22 -16.43 -3.32
N ARG A 98 14.69 -15.71 -2.33
CA ARG A 98 14.21 -16.31 -1.07
C ARG A 98 12.87 -17.03 -1.20
N CYS A 99 12.08 -16.65 -2.19
CA CYS A 99 10.77 -17.29 -2.44
C CYS A 99 10.90 -18.64 -3.14
N GLY A 100 12.09 -19.01 -3.64
CA GLY A 100 12.37 -20.30 -4.29
C GLY A 100 12.16 -20.22 -5.78
#